data_1c6d15bc00cdd508c8e31bf691083727
#
_entry.id   1c6d15bc00cdd508c8e31bf691083727
#
_cell.length_a   1.000
_cell.length_b   1.000
_cell.length_c   1.000
_cell.angle_alpha   90.00
_cell.angle_beta   90.00
_cell.angle_gamma   90.00
#
_symmetry.space_group_name_H-M   'P 1'
#
loop_
_entity.id
_entity.type
_entity.pdbx_description
1 polymer ?
#
loop_
_entity_poly.entity_id
_entity_poly.type
_entity_poly.pdbx_seq_one_letter_code
_entity_poly.pdbx_strand_id
1 'polypeptide(L)'
;MSFKELLDSWRQSAAAPRTARAYAVRLPLDDAAQLAALVDMFPGRAPEQLISELLSVALKELAATMPYVAGKRVISTDEQGDPVYEDVGPTPRFLELARMHRRGLEAAGQRAPRAKKGRRVRR
;
A
#
# COMPACT_ATOMS: atom_id res chain seq x y z
N MET A 1 6.91 7.96 5.12
CA MET A 1 6.68 7.79 6.57
C MET A 1 7.98 7.50 7.29
N SER A 2 8.22 8.18 8.37
CA SER A 2 9.44 7.99 9.13
C SER A 2 9.29 6.80 10.09
N PHE A 3 10.39 6.35 10.62
CA PHE A 3 10.37 5.27 11.58
C PHE A 3 9.54 5.64 12.81
N LYS A 4 9.65 6.89 13.24
CA LYS A 4 8.88 7.34 14.37
C LYS A 4 7.38 7.29 14.10
N GLU A 5 6.98 7.72 12.92
CA GLU A 5 5.58 7.66 12.53
C GLU A 5 5.09 6.23 12.47
N LEU A 6 5.93 5.33 11.99
CA LEU A 6 5.56 3.93 11.92
C LEU A 6 5.36 3.35 13.32
N LEU A 7 6.25 3.69 14.25
CA LEU A 7 6.10 3.23 15.62
C LEU A 7 4.81 3.77 16.24
N ASP A 8 4.47 5.02 15.96
CA ASP A 8 3.25 5.59 16.48
C ASP A 8 2.03 4.88 15.93
N SER A 9 2.06 4.54 14.64
CA SER A 9 0.92 3.86 14.06
C SER A 9 0.77 2.45 14.63
N TRP A 10 1.85 1.83 15.04
CA TRP A 10 1.77 0.52 15.65
C TRP A 10 1.02 0.55 16.98
N ARG A 11 1.03 1.68 17.65
CA ARG A 11 0.30 1.81 18.89
C ARG A 11 -1.16 2.04 18.69
N GLN A 12 -1.53 2.62 17.57
CA GLN A 12 -2.92 2.97 17.34
C GLN A 12 -3.76 1.82 16.84
N SER A 13 -3.17 0.84 16.29
CA SER A 13 -3.85 -0.36 15.80
C SER A 13 -5.12 -0.06 15.04
N ALA A 14 -5.13 1.01 14.28
CA ALA A 14 -6.28 1.32 13.46
C ALA A 14 -6.44 0.25 12.40
N ALA A 15 -7.66 -0.23 12.25
CA ALA A 15 -7.91 -1.30 11.30
C ALA A 15 -8.24 -0.73 9.94
N ALA A 16 -7.30 -0.70 9.03
CA ALA A 16 -7.58 -0.37 7.65
C ALA A 16 -8.25 -1.58 6.99
N PRO A 17 -9.12 -1.36 6.01
CA PRO A 17 -9.71 -2.46 5.28
C PRO A 17 -8.64 -3.30 4.59
N ARG A 18 -8.84 -4.59 4.57
CA ARG A 18 -7.86 -5.51 4.02
C ARG A 18 -8.44 -6.32 2.89
N THR A 19 -7.56 -6.93 2.09
CA THR A 19 -7.99 -7.72 0.96
C THR A 19 -8.71 -8.98 1.43
N ALA A 20 -9.64 -9.45 0.60
CA ALA A 20 -10.35 -10.68 0.89
C ALA A 20 -9.45 -11.89 0.72
N ARG A 21 -8.48 -11.82 -0.19
CA ARG A 21 -7.55 -12.91 -0.42
C ARG A 21 -6.18 -12.55 0.08
N ALA A 22 -5.46 -13.55 0.55
CA ALA A 22 -4.08 -13.37 0.98
C ALA A 22 -3.14 -13.51 -0.21
N TYR A 23 -2.01 -12.83 -0.11
CA TYR A 23 -0.91 -13.00 -1.08
C TYR A 23 0.10 -13.96 -0.48
N ALA A 24 0.38 -15.05 -1.16
CA ALA A 24 1.38 -16.01 -0.70
C ALA A 24 2.72 -15.66 -1.34
N VAL A 25 3.68 -15.32 -0.52
CA VAL A 25 4.97 -14.83 -1.00
C VAL A 25 6.10 -15.53 -0.26
N ARG A 26 7.09 -16.01 -1.01
CA ARG A 26 8.32 -16.51 -0.41
C ARG A 26 9.34 -15.39 -0.43
N LEU A 27 9.98 -15.15 0.71
CA LEU A 27 10.89 -14.01 0.85
C LEU A 27 12.33 -14.44 0.60
N PRO A 28 13.15 -13.53 0.09
CA PRO A 28 14.59 -13.77 0.09
C PRO A 28 15.07 -14.03 1.51
N LEU A 29 16.11 -14.86 1.65
CA LEU A 29 16.57 -15.24 2.98
C LEU A 29 17.00 -14.04 3.81
N ASP A 30 17.68 -13.07 3.21
CA ASP A 30 18.10 -11.89 3.94
C ASP A 30 16.92 -11.09 4.46
N ASP A 31 15.88 -10.96 3.64
CA ASP A 31 14.70 -10.21 4.06
C ASP A 31 13.99 -10.95 5.18
N ALA A 32 13.91 -12.25 5.08
CA ALA A 32 13.27 -13.04 6.12
C ALA A 32 14.04 -12.94 7.43
N ALA A 33 15.37 -12.92 7.36
CA ALA A 33 16.19 -12.78 8.57
C ALA A 33 15.98 -11.42 9.22
N GLN A 34 15.92 -10.37 8.43
CA GLN A 34 15.69 -9.04 8.98
C GLN A 34 14.30 -8.91 9.58
N LEU A 35 13.32 -9.54 8.94
CA LEU A 35 11.98 -9.52 9.47
C LEU A 35 11.92 -10.23 10.82
N ALA A 36 12.60 -11.38 10.92
CA ALA A 36 12.65 -12.10 12.18
C ALA A 36 13.31 -11.27 13.28
N ALA A 37 14.34 -10.52 12.92
CA ALA A 37 15.01 -9.65 13.87
C ALA A 37 14.06 -8.58 14.38
N LEU A 38 13.23 -8.02 13.51
CA LEU A 38 12.27 -7.01 13.93
C LEU A 38 11.21 -7.60 14.87
N VAL A 39 10.80 -8.83 14.61
CA VAL A 39 9.83 -9.47 15.47
C VAL A 39 10.42 -9.62 16.88
N ASP A 40 11.70 -9.96 16.97
CA ASP A 40 12.36 -10.07 18.28
C ASP A 40 12.48 -8.73 18.97
N MET A 41 12.73 -7.67 18.21
CA MET A 41 12.90 -6.34 18.78
C MET A 41 11.58 -5.70 19.21
N PHE A 42 10.50 -6.07 18.55
CA PHE A 42 9.19 -5.49 18.85
C PHE A 42 8.20 -6.62 19.15
N PRO A 43 8.29 -7.19 20.34
CA PRO A 43 7.42 -8.31 20.69
C PRO A 43 5.96 -7.88 20.66
N GLY A 44 5.11 -8.80 20.28
CA GLY A 44 3.71 -8.51 20.18
C GLY A 44 3.26 -8.17 18.78
N ARG A 45 4.20 -8.00 17.83
CA ARG A 45 3.86 -7.76 16.44
C ARG A 45 4.05 -9.06 15.66
N ALA A 46 3.04 -9.46 14.93
CA ALA A 46 3.16 -10.64 14.08
C ALA A 46 3.98 -10.30 12.84
N PRO A 47 4.71 -11.27 12.27
CA PRO A 47 5.46 -11.00 11.04
C PRO A 47 4.57 -10.47 9.92
N GLU A 48 3.35 -10.99 9.81
CA GLU A 48 2.43 -10.54 8.77
C GLU A 48 2.06 -9.07 8.91
N GLN A 49 1.94 -8.60 10.15
CA GLN A 49 1.64 -7.20 10.38
C GLN A 49 2.80 -6.31 9.97
N LEU A 50 4.02 -6.74 10.31
CA LEU A 50 5.20 -5.98 9.93
C LEU A 50 5.36 -5.92 8.43
N ILE A 51 5.12 -7.03 7.74
CA ILE A 51 5.19 -7.06 6.29
C ILE A 51 4.21 -6.06 5.70
N SER A 52 2.99 -6.07 6.18
CA SER A 52 1.95 -5.19 5.66
C SER A 52 2.32 -3.71 5.85
N GLU A 53 2.84 -3.38 7.02
CA GLU A 53 3.16 -1.99 7.32
C GLU A 53 4.39 -1.52 6.57
N LEU A 54 5.40 -2.38 6.47
CA LEU A 54 6.59 -2.04 5.71
C LEU A 54 6.28 -1.88 4.23
N LEU A 55 5.42 -2.74 3.70
CA LEU A 55 5.01 -2.62 2.31
C LEU A 55 4.28 -1.32 2.07
N SER A 56 3.43 -0.92 3.01
CA SER A 56 2.69 0.33 2.87
C SER A 56 3.64 1.52 2.75
N VAL A 57 4.67 1.56 3.58
CA VAL A 57 5.67 2.62 3.52
C VAL A 57 6.43 2.56 2.20
N ALA A 58 6.83 1.35 1.79
CA ALA A 58 7.59 1.19 0.57
C ALA A 58 6.81 1.64 -0.66
N LEU A 59 5.52 1.33 -0.71
CA LEU A 59 4.69 1.73 -1.84
C LEU A 59 4.53 3.24 -1.92
N LYS A 60 4.41 3.90 -0.77
CA LYS A 60 4.32 5.35 -0.78
C LYS A 60 5.61 6.00 -1.24
N GLU A 61 6.73 5.46 -0.79
CA GLU A 61 8.01 5.99 -1.23
C GLU A 61 8.24 5.75 -2.71
N LEU A 62 7.86 4.58 -3.17
CA LEU A 62 8.00 4.28 -4.59
C LEU A 62 7.20 5.26 -5.43
N ALA A 63 5.96 5.51 -5.03
CA ALA A 63 5.11 6.45 -5.77
C ALA A 63 5.71 7.85 -5.78
N ALA A 64 6.32 8.25 -4.66
CA ALA A 64 6.92 9.58 -4.56
C ALA A 64 8.18 9.73 -5.40
N THR A 65 8.84 8.63 -5.73
CA THR A 65 10.06 8.70 -6.52
C THR A 65 9.83 8.58 -8.02
N MET A 66 8.61 8.36 -8.44
CA MET A 66 8.32 8.29 -9.87
C MET A 66 8.56 9.65 -10.51
N PRO A 67 9.28 9.70 -11.64
CA PRO A 67 9.66 11.00 -12.18
C PRO A 67 8.50 11.72 -12.84
N TYR A 68 8.52 13.05 -12.68
CA TYR A 68 7.62 13.91 -13.41
C TYR A 68 8.17 14.08 -14.83
N VAL A 69 7.33 13.93 -15.82
CA VAL A 69 7.71 14.13 -17.21
C VAL A 69 6.74 15.13 -17.82
N ALA A 70 7.23 16.32 -18.16
CA ALA A 70 6.37 17.37 -18.66
C ALA A 70 5.85 17.03 -20.06
N GLY A 71 4.55 17.08 -20.22
CA GLY A 71 3.92 16.94 -21.52
C GLY A 71 3.85 18.27 -22.22
N LYS A 72 3.00 18.33 -23.24
CA LYS A 72 2.88 19.55 -24.03
C LYS A 72 1.72 20.43 -23.61
N ARG A 73 0.77 19.85 -22.92
CA ARG A 73 -0.45 20.59 -22.57
C ARG A 73 -0.26 21.29 -21.23
N VAL A 74 -0.67 22.57 -21.19
CA VAL A 74 -0.65 23.34 -19.96
C VAL A 74 -1.94 23.10 -19.22
N ILE A 75 -1.83 22.65 -17.95
CA ILE A 75 -3.01 22.35 -17.15
C ILE A 75 -3.34 23.43 -16.11
N SER A 76 -2.37 24.28 -15.78
CA SER A 76 -2.59 25.37 -14.84
C SER A 76 -1.42 26.32 -14.87
N THR A 77 -1.45 27.34 -14.02
CA THR A 77 -0.29 28.20 -13.82
C THR A 77 0.09 28.17 -12.35
N ASP A 78 1.37 28.32 -12.08
CA ASP A 78 1.83 28.33 -10.70
C ASP A 78 1.74 29.70 -10.09
N GLU A 79 2.28 29.86 -8.88
CA GLU A 79 2.16 31.11 -8.15
C GLU A 79 2.90 32.25 -8.81
N GLN A 80 3.91 31.94 -9.59
CA GLN A 80 4.68 32.95 -10.32
C GLN A 80 4.09 33.24 -11.69
N GLY A 81 3.01 32.57 -12.08
CA GLY A 81 2.40 32.79 -13.36
C GLY A 81 2.98 31.93 -14.47
N ASP A 82 3.87 31.02 -14.15
CA ASP A 82 4.47 30.15 -15.16
C ASP A 82 3.55 28.96 -15.46
N PRO A 83 3.58 28.47 -16.71
CA PRO A 83 2.71 27.36 -17.07
C PRO A 83 3.15 26.06 -16.39
N VAL A 84 2.16 25.28 -15.95
CA VAL A 84 2.39 23.96 -15.41
C VAL A 84 1.92 22.95 -16.45
N TYR A 85 2.83 22.13 -16.92
CA TYR A 85 2.52 21.17 -17.97
C TYR A 85 2.05 19.85 -17.36
N GLU A 86 1.21 19.14 -18.09
CA GLU A 86 0.70 17.87 -17.60
C GLU A 86 1.84 16.88 -17.40
N ASP A 87 1.65 16.00 -16.43
CA ASP A 87 2.64 14.98 -16.15
C ASP A 87 2.31 13.76 -17.03
N VAL A 88 3.18 13.48 -17.99
CA VAL A 88 3.03 12.30 -18.85
C VAL A 88 3.95 11.18 -18.42
N GLY A 89 4.54 11.29 -17.22
CA GLY A 89 5.34 10.24 -16.64
C GLY A 89 4.49 9.15 -16.01
N PRO A 90 5.09 8.29 -15.20
CA PRO A 90 4.36 7.14 -14.66
C PRO A 90 3.36 7.45 -13.56
N THR A 91 3.50 8.57 -12.86
CA THR A 91 2.66 8.85 -11.70
C THR A 91 1.16 8.88 -11.99
N PRO A 92 0.69 9.65 -12.98
CA PRO A 92 -0.76 9.70 -13.22
C PRO A 92 -1.34 8.34 -13.57
N ARG A 93 -0.62 7.56 -14.37
CA ARG A 93 -1.10 6.24 -14.71
C ARG A 93 -1.11 5.31 -13.50
N PHE A 94 -0.06 5.39 -12.69
CA PHE A 94 -0.01 4.57 -11.48
C PHE A 94 -1.18 4.88 -10.56
N LEU A 95 -1.46 6.16 -10.33
CA LEU A 95 -2.54 6.55 -9.45
C LEU A 95 -3.91 6.16 -10.00
N GLU A 96 -4.08 6.30 -11.28
CA GLU A 96 -5.34 5.94 -11.92
C GLU A 96 -5.60 4.44 -11.82
N LEU A 97 -4.57 3.64 -12.11
CA LEU A 97 -4.71 2.19 -12.03
C LEU A 97 -4.93 1.75 -10.59
N ALA A 98 -4.26 2.39 -9.64
CA ALA A 98 -4.45 2.05 -8.23
C ALA A 98 -5.89 2.34 -7.80
N ARG A 99 -6.46 3.45 -8.23
CA ARG A 99 -7.85 3.75 -7.90
C ARG A 99 -8.82 2.75 -8.50
N MET A 100 -8.54 2.36 -9.73
CA MET A 100 -9.40 1.39 -10.40
C MET A 100 -9.37 0.05 -9.67
N HIS A 101 -8.18 -0.41 -9.32
CA HIS A 101 -8.05 -1.68 -8.60
C HIS A 101 -8.61 -1.60 -7.20
N ARG A 102 -8.51 -0.43 -6.56
CA ARG A 102 -9.08 -0.26 -5.24
C ARG A 102 -10.59 -0.51 -5.26
N ARG A 103 -11.26 0.03 -6.24
CA ARG A 103 -12.70 -0.18 -6.35
C ARG A 103 -13.04 -1.65 -6.56
N GLY A 104 -12.26 -2.33 -7.38
CA GLY A 104 -12.48 -3.75 -7.60
C GLY A 104 -12.25 -4.58 -6.34
N LEU A 105 -11.22 -4.23 -5.58
CA LEU A 105 -10.91 -4.95 -4.35
C LEU A 105 -11.97 -4.70 -3.29
N GLU A 106 -12.51 -3.51 -3.23
CA GLU A 106 -13.58 -3.22 -2.29
C GLU A 106 -14.81 -4.05 -2.58
N ALA A 107 -15.17 -4.14 -3.85
CA ALA A 107 -16.33 -4.93 -4.23
C ALA A 107 -16.12 -6.41 -3.92
N ALA A 108 -14.94 -6.93 -4.19
CA ALA A 108 -14.63 -8.31 -3.90
C ALA A 108 -14.65 -8.58 -2.41
N GLY A 109 -14.14 -7.65 -1.63
CA GLY A 109 -14.10 -7.81 -0.19
C GLY A 109 -15.48 -7.87 0.43
N GLN A 110 -16.39 -7.10 -0.12
CA GLN A 110 -17.73 -7.09 0.42
C GLN A 110 -18.47 -8.40 0.19
N ARG A 111 -18.15 -9.11 -0.86
CA ARG A 111 -18.81 -10.36 -1.14
C ARG A 111 -18.16 -11.58 -0.53
N ALA A 112 -16.84 -11.60 -0.52
CA ALA A 112 -16.11 -12.77 -0.11
C ALA A 112 -16.42 -13.29 1.30
N PRO A 113 -16.49 -12.44 2.31
CA PRO A 113 -16.72 -12.95 3.65
C PRO A 113 -18.02 -13.68 3.81
N ARG A 114 -19.05 -13.24 3.14
CA ARG A 114 -20.32 -13.88 3.26
C ARG A 114 -20.28 -15.26 2.68
N ALA A 115 -19.71 -15.41 1.55
CA ALA A 115 -19.63 -16.69 0.92
C ALA A 115 -18.85 -17.67 1.76
N LYS A 116 -17.78 -17.25 2.37
CA LYS A 116 -17.01 -18.09 3.19
C LYS A 116 -17.71 -18.55 4.39
N LYS A 117 -18.40 -17.71 5.03
CA LYS A 117 -19.11 -18.05 6.18
C LYS A 117 -20.10 -19.12 5.94
N GLY A 118 -20.82 -19.06 4.90
CA GLY A 118 -21.79 -20.03 4.64
C GLY A 118 -21.23 -21.41 4.42
N ARG A 119 -20.06 -21.47 3.84
CA ARG A 119 -19.52 -22.71 3.57
C ARG A 119 -18.95 -23.46 4.69
N ARG A 120 -18.51 -22.78 5.67
CA ARG A 120 -17.90 -23.41 6.76
C ARG A 120 -18.70 -24.38 7.47
N VAL A 121 -19.92 -24.21 7.40
CA VAL A 121 -20.75 -25.07 8.08
C VAL A 121 -20.66 -26.51 7.73
N ARG A 122 -20.33 -26.99 6.74
CA ARG A 122 -20.31 -28.25 6.35
C ARG A 122 -19.41 -29.06 6.61
N ARG A 123 -19.02 -29.33 7.15
CA ARG A 123 -18.24 -30.12 7.52
C ARG A 123 -18.21 -30.87 7.60
#